data_5379efb9a5b152feaa0ba4797c63d55a
#
_entry.id   5379efb9a5b152feaa0ba4797c63d55a
#
_cell.length_a   1.000
_cell.length_b   1.000
_cell.length_c   1.000
_cell.angle_alpha   90.00
_cell.angle_beta   90.00
_cell.angle_gamma   90.00
#
_symmetry.space_group_name_H-M   'P 1'
#
loop_
_entity.id
_entity.type
_entity.pdbx_description
1 polymer ?
#
loop_
_entity_poly.entity_id
_entity_poly.type
_entity_poly.pdbx_seq_one_letter_code
_entity_poly.pdbx_strand_id
1 'polypeptide(L)'
;RGLGDVYKRQVEAKDMEEFMGYCREENIEAVHVADVTDTARMRMFNGDRKVVDLKREFIDSAGAKHYAEARIGAVENRDPFTREVAGETLAERFTNNLKDNNVVSQRGLVEMFDATIGRSTVLMPFGGRMQRSETQVSVQKLPTDGYTDTASIMAFGYNPYVASWSPYHGAAYAVVEAAAKVVAAGARYERMRYSYQEYFERMTRNPESWGKPLGALLGALKMLSLIHI
;
A
#
# COMPACT_ATOMS: atom_id res chain seq x y z
N ARG A 1 -10.34 14.62 -21.15
CA ARG A 1 -11.48 13.94 -20.49
C ARG A 1 -10.87 12.98 -19.47
N GLY A 2 -10.91 13.33 -18.18
CA GLY A 2 -10.57 12.42 -17.12
C GLY A 2 -11.53 11.23 -17.17
N LEU A 3 -10.96 10.03 -17.17
CA LEU A 3 -11.76 8.83 -16.89
C LEU A 3 -12.10 8.94 -15.41
N GLY A 4 -13.32 9.35 -15.11
CA GLY A 4 -13.83 9.31 -13.73
C GLY A 4 -13.77 7.88 -13.21
N ASP A 5 -13.33 7.71 -11.99
CA ASP A 5 -13.32 6.41 -11.34
C ASP A 5 -14.75 5.89 -11.21
N VAL A 6 -14.98 4.66 -11.69
CA VAL A 6 -16.27 3.99 -11.55
C VAL A 6 -16.26 3.20 -10.26
N TYR A 7 -17.05 3.62 -9.29
CA TYR A 7 -17.24 2.90 -8.05
C TYR A 7 -18.29 1.81 -8.21
N LYS A 8 -18.00 0.62 -7.69
CA LYS A 8 -18.95 -0.48 -7.59
C LYS A 8 -19.28 -0.72 -6.13
N ARG A 9 -20.57 -0.81 -5.84
CA ARG A 9 -21.08 -1.12 -4.49
C ARG A 9 -22.05 -2.28 -4.58
N GLN A 10 -22.13 -3.06 -3.52
CA GLN A 10 -23.11 -4.10 -3.35
C GLN A 10 -24.06 -3.66 -2.23
N VAL A 11 -25.35 -3.75 -2.49
CA VAL A 11 -26.41 -3.49 -1.53
C VAL A 11 -27.38 -4.66 -1.52
N GLU A 12 -28.09 -4.87 -0.42
CA GLU A 12 -29.15 -5.87 -0.39
C GLU A 12 -30.28 -5.45 -1.32
N ALA A 13 -30.95 -6.42 -1.94
CA ALA A 13 -32.01 -6.13 -2.91
C ALA A 13 -33.14 -5.29 -2.31
N LYS A 14 -33.43 -5.44 -1.01
CA LYS A 14 -34.44 -4.63 -0.30
C LYS A 14 -34.05 -3.16 -0.15
N ASP A 15 -32.76 -2.84 -0.12
CA ASP A 15 -32.23 -1.50 0.14
C ASP A 15 -31.84 -0.79 -1.18
N MET A 16 -31.99 -1.46 -2.33
CA MET A 16 -31.55 -0.94 -3.62
C MET A 16 -32.26 0.37 -3.99
N GLU A 17 -33.58 0.45 -3.78
CA GLU A 17 -34.35 1.64 -4.16
C GLU A 17 -33.99 2.84 -3.30
N GLU A 18 -33.81 2.63 -1.99
CA GLU A 18 -33.35 3.65 -1.07
C GLU A 18 -31.93 4.14 -1.44
N PHE A 19 -31.00 3.23 -1.71
CA PHE A 19 -29.66 3.57 -2.16
C PHE A 19 -29.65 4.38 -3.46
N MET A 20 -30.46 3.99 -4.44
CA MET A 20 -30.62 4.75 -5.67
C MET A 20 -31.26 6.13 -5.43
N GLY A 21 -32.11 6.25 -4.39
CA GLY A 21 -32.65 7.51 -3.91
C GLY A 21 -31.54 8.47 -3.45
N TYR A 22 -30.68 8.01 -2.56
CA TYR A 22 -29.54 8.79 -2.09
C TYR A 22 -28.58 9.20 -3.22
N CYS A 23 -28.33 8.30 -4.18
CA CYS A 23 -27.53 8.67 -5.35
C CYS A 23 -28.15 9.83 -6.16
N ARG A 24 -29.46 9.83 -6.33
CA ARG A 24 -30.17 10.94 -7.02
C ARG A 24 -30.11 12.24 -6.24
N GLU A 25 -30.26 12.20 -4.90
CA GLU A 25 -30.16 13.36 -4.02
C GLU A 25 -28.77 14.01 -4.09
N GLU A 26 -27.74 13.18 -4.15
CA GLU A 26 -26.34 13.63 -4.29
C GLU A 26 -25.92 13.94 -5.72
N ASN A 27 -26.86 13.88 -6.68
CA ASN A 27 -26.59 14.07 -8.12
C ASN A 27 -25.52 13.13 -8.69
N ILE A 28 -25.51 11.89 -8.22
CA ILE A 28 -24.60 10.83 -8.66
C ILE A 28 -25.36 9.92 -9.62
N GLU A 29 -24.79 9.70 -10.82
CA GLU A 29 -25.30 8.70 -11.73
C GLU A 29 -24.99 7.30 -11.19
N ALA A 30 -26.02 6.48 -10.99
CA ALA A 30 -25.90 5.11 -10.53
C ALA A 30 -26.77 4.19 -11.39
N VAL A 31 -26.23 3.02 -11.72
CA VAL A 31 -26.90 2.01 -12.53
C VAL A 31 -26.75 0.64 -11.90
N HIS A 32 -27.84 -0.09 -11.79
CA HIS A 32 -27.84 -1.50 -11.40
C HIS A 32 -27.27 -2.33 -12.56
N VAL A 33 -26.14 -2.97 -12.35
CA VAL A 33 -25.38 -3.66 -13.41
C VAL A 33 -25.38 -5.19 -13.29
N ALA A 34 -25.66 -5.73 -12.10
CA ALA A 34 -25.63 -7.17 -11.88
C ALA A 34 -26.30 -7.57 -10.56
N ASP A 35 -26.82 -8.78 -10.53
CA ASP A 35 -27.31 -9.45 -9.34
C ASP A 35 -26.31 -10.50 -8.85
N VAL A 36 -26.10 -10.56 -7.54
CA VAL A 36 -25.31 -11.61 -6.91
C VAL A 36 -26.20 -12.83 -6.73
N THR A 37 -25.76 -13.97 -7.25
CA THR A 37 -26.51 -15.23 -7.19
C THR A 37 -25.70 -16.32 -6.48
N ASP A 38 -26.38 -17.33 -6.00
CA ASP A 38 -25.80 -18.54 -5.37
C ASP A 38 -25.46 -19.65 -6.36
N THR A 39 -25.62 -19.39 -7.66
CA THR A 39 -25.44 -20.39 -8.73
C THR A 39 -24.00 -20.80 -8.99
N ALA A 40 -23.03 -20.19 -8.28
CA ALA A 40 -21.59 -20.36 -8.49
C ALA A 40 -21.17 -20.20 -9.97
N ARG A 41 -21.81 -19.28 -10.68
CA ARG A 41 -21.53 -18.96 -12.08
C ARG A 41 -21.55 -17.46 -12.32
N MET A 42 -20.63 -16.97 -13.13
CA MET A 42 -20.68 -15.65 -13.73
C MET A 42 -21.38 -15.74 -15.07
N ARG A 43 -22.45 -14.98 -15.25
CA ARG A 43 -23.19 -14.89 -16.49
C ARG A 43 -23.30 -13.44 -16.94
N MET A 44 -23.17 -13.22 -18.25
CA MET A 44 -23.42 -11.92 -18.86
C MET A 44 -24.39 -12.10 -20.03
N PHE A 45 -25.28 -11.14 -20.16
CA PHE A 45 -26.29 -11.13 -21.18
C PHE A 45 -26.19 -9.84 -22.00
N ASN A 46 -26.49 -9.94 -23.29
CA ASN A 46 -26.73 -8.81 -24.17
C ASN A 46 -28.14 -8.98 -24.74
N GLY A 47 -29.10 -8.26 -24.18
CA GLY A 47 -30.52 -8.58 -24.36
C GLY A 47 -30.81 -10.02 -23.88
N ASP A 48 -31.48 -10.81 -24.66
CA ASP A 48 -31.81 -12.21 -24.34
C ASP A 48 -30.65 -13.20 -24.62
N ARG A 49 -29.59 -12.72 -25.25
CA ARG A 49 -28.45 -13.57 -25.60
C ARG A 49 -27.45 -13.66 -24.48
N LYS A 50 -27.24 -14.85 -23.94
CA LYS A 50 -26.17 -15.12 -23.00
C LYS A 50 -24.82 -15.14 -23.73
N VAL A 51 -23.92 -14.20 -23.37
CA VAL A 51 -22.60 -14.02 -24.01
C VAL A 51 -21.46 -14.57 -23.15
N VAL A 52 -21.66 -14.71 -21.84
CA VAL A 52 -20.70 -15.33 -20.91
C VAL A 52 -21.43 -16.28 -19.99
N ASP A 53 -20.88 -17.46 -19.75
CA ASP A 53 -21.35 -18.42 -18.75
C ASP A 53 -20.15 -19.23 -18.22
N LEU A 54 -19.50 -18.74 -17.17
CA LEU A 54 -18.30 -19.32 -16.58
C LEU A 54 -18.58 -19.84 -15.19
N LYS A 55 -18.01 -20.98 -14.83
CA LYS A 55 -18.01 -21.48 -13.46
C LYS A 55 -17.13 -20.58 -12.59
N ARG A 56 -17.56 -20.32 -11.35
CA ARG A 56 -16.78 -19.54 -10.40
C ARG A 56 -15.42 -20.20 -10.10
N GLU A 57 -15.38 -21.52 -9.97
CA GLU A 57 -14.16 -22.30 -9.79
C GLU A 57 -13.11 -22.00 -10.88
N PHE A 58 -13.56 -21.87 -12.15
CA PHE A 58 -12.67 -21.50 -13.25
C PHE A 58 -12.13 -20.09 -13.10
N ILE A 59 -12.97 -19.13 -12.69
CA ILE A 59 -12.56 -17.73 -12.51
C ILE A 59 -11.59 -17.60 -11.33
N ASP A 60 -11.89 -18.25 -10.21
CA ASP A 60 -11.08 -18.19 -8.98
C ASP A 60 -9.69 -18.83 -9.17
N SER A 61 -9.56 -19.80 -10.07
CA SER A 61 -8.29 -20.44 -10.42
C SER A 61 -7.57 -19.78 -11.60
N ALA A 62 -8.11 -18.69 -12.17
CA ALA A 62 -7.69 -18.14 -13.47
C ALA A 62 -7.58 -19.20 -14.59
N GLY A 63 -8.37 -20.28 -14.50
CA GLY A 63 -8.48 -21.36 -15.48
C GLY A 63 -7.37 -22.41 -15.44
N ALA A 64 -6.25 -22.17 -14.78
CA ALA A 64 -5.15 -23.13 -14.66
C ALA A 64 -4.42 -22.98 -13.32
N LYS A 65 -4.00 -24.10 -12.76
CA LYS A 65 -3.10 -24.08 -11.61
C LYS A 65 -1.69 -23.80 -12.08
N HIS A 66 -1.06 -22.81 -11.50
CA HIS A 66 0.33 -22.49 -11.73
C HIS A 66 1.17 -22.96 -10.54
N TYR A 67 2.29 -23.62 -10.86
CA TYR A 67 3.25 -24.06 -9.87
C TYR A 67 4.57 -23.34 -10.13
N ALA A 68 5.18 -22.85 -9.09
CA ALA A 68 6.50 -22.25 -9.12
C ALA A 68 7.34 -22.84 -7.99
N GLU A 69 8.60 -23.03 -8.25
CA GLU A 69 9.61 -23.32 -7.25
C GLU A 69 10.20 -21.99 -6.79
N ALA A 70 10.34 -21.80 -5.47
CA ALA A 70 10.95 -20.61 -4.90
C ALA A 70 12.19 -21.02 -4.09
N ARG A 71 13.32 -20.37 -4.36
CA ARG A 71 14.59 -20.56 -3.64
C ARG A 71 15.08 -19.22 -3.13
N ILE A 72 15.14 -19.05 -1.82
CA ILE A 72 15.72 -17.87 -1.21
C ILE A 72 17.24 -17.97 -1.38
N GLY A 73 17.83 -17.00 -2.09
CA GLY A 73 19.27 -16.92 -2.32
C GLY A 73 20.04 -16.61 -1.04
N ALA A 74 21.32 -16.95 -1.03
CA ALA A 74 22.21 -16.55 0.04
C ALA A 74 22.36 -15.02 0.07
N VAL A 75 22.43 -14.48 1.28
CA VAL A 75 22.67 -13.04 1.47
C VAL A 75 24.16 -12.75 1.32
N GLU A 76 24.47 -11.70 0.59
CA GLU A 76 25.85 -11.24 0.41
C GLU A 76 26.45 -10.84 1.76
N ASN A 77 27.67 -11.32 2.04
CA ASN A 77 28.37 -11.03 3.30
C ASN A 77 29.00 -9.63 3.29
N ARG A 78 28.15 -8.62 3.39
CA ARG A 78 28.55 -7.20 3.56
C ARG A 78 27.60 -6.49 4.52
N ASP A 79 28.07 -5.40 5.09
CA ASP A 79 27.20 -4.51 5.87
C ASP A 79 26.25 -3.73 4.93
N PRO A 80 24.92 -3.93 5.00
CA PRO A 80 23.97 -3.22 4.17
C PRO A 80 23.81 -1.73 4.51
N PHE A 81 24.30 -1.30 5.66
CA PHE A 81 24.24 0.09 6.13
C PHE A 81 25.47 0.90 5.73
N THR A 82 26.56 0.24 5.35
CA THR A 82 27.73 0.91 4.82
C THR A 82 27.58 1.17 3.33
N ARG A 83 27.61 2.44 2.98
CA ARG A 83 27.49 2.90 1.59
C ARG A 83 28.68 3.77 1.21
N GLU A 84 29.35 3.40 0.14
CA GLU A 84 30.36 4.25 -0.46
C GLU A 84 29.71 5.36 -1.28
N VAL A 85 30.11 6.59 -1.02
CA VAL A 85 29.70 7.78 -1.78
C VAL A 85 30.92 8.34 -2.49
N ALA A 86 30.83 8.51 -3.80
CA ALA A 86 31.92 9.06 -4.60
C ALA A 86 32.29 10.49 -4.18
N GLY A 87 33.59 10.80 -4.22
CA GLY A 87 34.15 12.11 -3.90
C GLY A 87 35.51 11.99 -3.20
N GLU A 88 36.42 12.88 -3.52
CA GLU A 88 37.75 12.95 -2.89
C GLU A 88 37.69 13.68 -1.56
N THR A 89 36.88 14.74 -1.46
CA THR A 89 36.69 15.54 -0.27
C THR A 89 35.37 15.20 0.46
N LEU A 90 35.30 15.52 1.75
CA LEU A 90 34.05 15.38 2.53
C LEU A 90 32.90 16.20 1.90
N ALA A 91 33.18 17.40 1.42
CA ALA A 91 32.19 18.28 0.77
C ALA A 91 31.62 17.65 -0.52
N GLU A 92 32.47 17.04 -1.32
CA GLU A 92 32.05 16.32 -2.54
C GLU A 92 31.18 15.10 -2.20
N ARG A 93 31.62 14.28 -1.22
CA ARG A 93 30.84 13.12 -0.77
C ARG A 93 29.48 13.54 -0.23
N PHE A 94 29.42 14.59 0.57
CA PHE A 94 28.17 15.14 1.10
C PHE A 94 27.25 15.60 -0.04
N THR A 95 27.80 16.38 -1.00
CA THR A 95 27.05 16.86 -2.15
C THR A 95 26.53 15.72 -3.03
N ASN A 96 27.37 14.73 -3.29
CA ASN A 96 26.99 13.56 -4.10
C ASN A 96 25.96 12.68 -3.40
N ASN A 97 26.04 12.55 -2.07
CA ASN A 97 25.01 11.87 -1.30
C ASN A 97 23.65 12.57 -1.42
N LEU A 98 23.62 13.91 -1.37
CA LEU A 98 22.38 14.68 -1.52
C LEU A 98 21.78 14.63 -2.95
N LYS A 99 22.54 14.21 -3.96
CA LYS A 99 22.05 14.01 -5.33
C LYS A 99 21.40 12.64 -5.55
N ASP A 100 21.56 11.71 -4.61
CA ASP A 100 20.92 10.39 -4.71
C ASP A 100 19.41 10.51 -4.60
N ASN A 101 18.68 9.85 -5.49
CA ASN A 101 17.21 9.88 -5.54
C ASN A 101 16.53 9.39 -4.26
N ASN A 102 17.20 8.56 -3.46
CA ASN A 102 16.69 8.08 -2.18
C ASN A 102 17.03 9.00 -1.00
N VAL A 103 17.84 10.04 -1.23
CA VAL A 103 18.31 10.98 -0.20
C VAL A 103 17.82 12.41 -0.47
N VAL A 104 17.69 12.78 -1.74
CA VAL A 104 17.23 14.12 -2.13
C VAL A 104 15.83 14.40 -1.56
N SER A 105 15.61 15.67 -1.16
CA SER A 105 14.30 16.09 -0.66
C SER A 105 13.19 15.83 -1.68
N GLN A 106 12.12 15.18 -1.25
CA GLN A 106 10.92 14.91 -2.05
C GLN A 106 9.89 16.04 -1.96
N ARG A 107 10.24 17.17 -1.40
CA ARG A 107 9.33 18.30 -1.13
C ARG A 107 8.53 18.71 -2.37
N GLY A 108 9.18 18.81 -3.53
CA GLY A 108 8.50 19.19 -4.76
C GLY A 108 7.39 18.21 -5.18
N LEU A 109 7.58 16.91 -4.94
CA LEU A 109 6.55 15.90 -5.19
C LEU A 109 5.40 16.00 -4.19
N VAL A 110 5.72 16.22 -2.92
CA VAL A 110 4.70 16.36 -1.86
C VAL A 110 3.84 17.60 -2.09
N GLU A 111 4.44 18.73 -2.49
CA GLU A 111 3.72 19.98 -2.75
C GLU A 111 2.83 19.95 -4.00
N MET A 112 2.95 18.92 -4.85
CA MET A 112 2.04 18.72 -5.98
C MET A 112 0.66 18.20 -5.56
N PHE A 113 0.49 17.73 -4.32
CA PHE A 113 -0.75 17.13 -3.81
C PHE A 113 -1.33 17.95 -2.67
N ASP A 114 -2.66 17.91 -2.57
CA ASP A 114 -3.37 18.58 -1.48
C ASP A 114 -3.14 17.84 -0.16
N ALA A 115 -2.55 18.53 0.81
CA ALA A 115 -2.28 17.97 2.13
C ALA A 115 -3.43 18.12 3.11
N THR A 116 -4.46 18.90 2.77
CA THR A 116 -5.57 19.28 3.67
C THR A 116 -6.94 18.83 3.17
N ILE A 117 -6.99 17.91 2.23
CA ILE A 117 -8.24 17.35 1.70
C ILE A 117 -9.10 16.79 2.85
N GLY A 118 -10.40 17.10 2.82
CA GLY A 118 -11.36 16.62 3.81
C GLY A 118 -11.30 17.32 5.17
N ARG A 119 -10.44 18.32 5.34
CA ARG A 119 -10.30 19.12 6.58
C ARG A 119 -9.94 18.30 7.82
N SER A 120 -9.47 17.08 7.66
CA SER A 120 -9.19 16.13 8.74
C SER A 120 -7.70 16.05 9.10
N THR A 121 -6.83 16.72 8.36
CA THR A 121 -5.37 16.65 8.54
C THR A 121 -4.96 17.25 9.89
N VAL A 122 -4.34 16.42 10.73
CA VAL A 122 -3.76 16.84 12.02
C VAL A 122 -2.29 17.24 11.85
N LEU A 123 -1.53 16.45 11.09
CA LEU A 123 -0.13 16.73 10.80
C LEU A 123 0.05 17.03 9.32
N MET A 124 0.64 18.18 9.02
CA MET A 124 1.05 18.53 7.66
C MET A 124 2.30 17.74 7.25
N PRO A 125 2.54 17.52 5.95
CA PRO A 125 3.73 16.81 5.46
C PRO A 125 5.06 17.43 5.93
N PHE A 126 5.06 18.75 6.14
CA PHE A 126 6.19 19.48 6.73
C PHE A 126 5.73 20.22 7.97
N GLY A 127 6.39 19.93 9.09
CA GLY A 127 6.11 20.48 10.40
C GLY A 127 7.15 21.50 10.87
N GLY A 128 7.02 21.86 12.15
CA GLY A 128 7.83 22.88 12.81
C GLY A 128 7.41 24.30 12.42
N ARG A 129 7.91 25.29 13.16
CA ARG A 129 7.59 26.70 12.95
C ARG A 129 7.89 27.21 11.53
N MET A 130 8.91 26.67 10.89
CA MET A 130 9.34 27.04 9.55
C MET A 130 8.81 26.10 8.47
N GLN A 131 8.02 25.09 8.81
CA GLN A 131 7.49 24.05 7.90
C GLN A 131 8.59 23.42 7.03
N ARG A 132 9.69 23.02 7.66
CA ARG A 132 10.85 22.42 6.98
C ARG A 132 11.18 21.02 7.45
N SER A 133 10.58 20.57 8.56
CA SER A 133 10.79 19.23 9.12
C SER A 133 9.81 18.26 8.50
N GLU A 134 10.29 17.25 7.83
CA GLU A 134 9.44 16.20 7.25
C GLU A 134 8.70 15.43 8.34
N THR A 135 7.39 15.28 8.14
CA THR A 135 6.53 14.48 9.02
C THR A 135 6.53 13.04 8.54
N GLN A 136 6.92 12.12 9.42
CA GLN A 136 7.10 10.71 9.09
C GLN A 136 5.81 9.87 9.17
N VAL A 137 4.68 10.50 9.49
CA VAL A 137 3.37 9.86 9.64
C VAL A 137 2.28 10.74 9.06
N SER A 138 1.18 10.12 8.63
CA SER A 138 -0.08 10.80 8.34
C SER A 138 -1.02 10.62 9.51
N VAL A 139 -1.53 11.73 10.05
CA VAL A 139 -2.54 11.73 11.11
C VAL A 139 -3.76 12.47 10.62
N GLN A 140 -4.90 11.77 10.55
CA GLN A 140 -6.17 12.29 10.05
C GLN A 140 -7.27 12.04 11.05
N LYS A 141 -8.08 13.06 11.37
CA LYS A 141 -9.30 12.87 12.16
C LYS A 141 -10.30 12.02 11.40
N LEU A 142 -11.06 11.20 12.11
CA LEU A 142 -12.11 10.40 11.47
C LEU A 142 -13.25 11.33 11.03
N PRO A 143 -13.80 11.14 9.82
CA PRO A 143 -14.97 11.86 9.37
C PRO A 143 -16.20 11.43 10.21
N THR A 144 -16.84 12.38 10.87
CA THR A 144 -18.05 12.17 11.66
C THR A 144 -18.95 13.40 11.53
N ASP A 145 -20.22 13.24 11.84
CA ASP A 145 -21.11 14.37 12.02
C ASP A 145 -20.68 15.14 13.29
N GLY A 146 -20.26 16.39 13.11
CA GLY A 146 -19.75 17.23 14.19
C GLY A 146 -18.23 17.08 14.39
N TYR A 147 -17.80 17.14 15.64
CA TYR A 147 -16.38 17.14 16.03
C TYR A 147 -15.95 15.82 16.67
N THR A 148 -14.73 15.41 16.38
CA THR A 148 -14.09 14.27 17.06
C THR A 148 -12.61 14.52 17.31
N ASP A 149 -12.09 13.96 18.39
CA ASP A 149 -10.64 13.89 18.68
C ASP A 149 -10.04 12.53 18.27
N THR A 150 -10.87 11.59 17.79
CA THR A 150 -10.40 10.32 17.29
C THR A 150 -9.72 10.50 15.92
N ALA A 151 -8.53 9.98 15.79
CA ALA A 151 -7.74 10.06 14.56
C ALA A 151 -7.20 8.69 14.14
N SER A 152 -7.00 8.53 12.86
CA SER A 152 -6.21 7.45 12.28
C SER A 152 -4.77 7.90 12.11
N ILE A 153 -3.83 6.98 12.32
CA ILE A 153 -2.40 7.22 12.13
C ILE A 153 -1.87 6.17 11.14
N MET A 154 -1.19 6.65 10.10
CA MET A 154 -0.53 5.79 9.12
C MET A 154 0.92 6.18 8.95
N ALA A 155 1.78 5.18 8.77
CA ALA A 155 3.16 5.35 8.38
C ALA A 155 3.58 4.22 7.44
N PHE A 156 4.69 4.40 6.77
CA PHE A 156 5.32 3.34 6.00
C PHE A 156 6.75 3.11 6.46
N GLY A 157 7.27 1.92 6.20
CA GLY A 157 8.66 1.57 6.36
C GLY A 157 9.21 0.99 5.06
N TYR A 158 10.36 1.45 4.61
CA TYR A 158 11.04 0.93 3.44
C TYR A 158 12.47 1.46 3.35
N ASN A 159 13.44 0.56 3.24
CA ASN A 159 14.82 0.90 2.95
C ASN A 159 15.26 0.17 1.68
N PRO A 160 15.43 0.87 0.54
CA PRO A 160 15.75 0.25 -0.75
C PRO A 160 17.12 -0.46 -0.75
N TYR A 161 18.08 0.01 0.01
CA TYR A 161 19.42 -0.58 0.08
C TYR A 161 19.41 -1.91 0.83
N VAL A 162 18.70 -1.96 1.97
CA VAL A 162 18.53 -3.20 2.75
C VAL A 162 17.66 -4.19 1.98
N ALA A 163 16.59 -3.72 1.34
CA ALA A 163 15.69 -4.56 0.56
C ALA A 163 16.39 -5.17 -0.68
N SER A 164 17.27 -4.42 -1.34
CA SER A 164 18.07 -4.91 -2.46
C SER A 164 19.15 -5.91 -2.03
N TRP A 165 19.73 -5.72 -0.85
CA TRP A 165 20.71 -6.63 -0.27
C TRP A 165 20.06 -7.94 0.17
N SER A 166 18.91 -7.86 0.83
CA SER A 166 18.15 -9.01 1.30
C SER A 166 16.67 -8.67 1.44
N PRO A 167 15.80 -9.19 0.58
CA PRO A 167 14.35 -8.98 0.69
C PRO A 167 13.79 -9.39 2.06
N TYR A 168 14.31 -10.45 2.67
CA TYR A 168 13.93 -10.90 4.00
C TYR A 168 14.20 -9.80 5.07
N HIS A 169 15.43 -9.31 5.11
CA HIS A 169 15.81 -8.27 6.08
C HIS A 169 15.15 -6.93 5.74
N GLY A 170 15.05 -6.59 4.46
CA GLY A 170 14.36 -5.38 4.02
C GLY A 170 12.91 -5.32 4.51
N ALA A 171 12.16 -6.40 4.37
CA ALA A 171 10.80 -6.49 4.86
C ALA A 171 10.72 -6.48 6.40
N ALA A 172 11.65 -7.18 7.08
CA ALA A 172 11.74 -7.16 8.54
C ALA A 172 11.98 -5.74 9.08
N TYR A 173 12.94 -5.02 8.54
CA TYR A 173 13.21 -3.63 8.91
C TYR A 173 12.04 -2.70 8.56
N ALA A 174 11.37 -2.90 7.43
CA ALA A 174 10.22 -2.10 7.03
C ALA A 174 9.07 -2.20 8.05
N VAL A 175 8.78 -3.39 8.57
CA VAL A 175 7.78 -3.60 9.63
C VAL A 175 8.15 -2.84 10.89
N VAL A 176 9.40 -2.96 11.34
CA VAL A 176 9.87 -2.30 12.56
C VAL A 176 9.88 -0.77 12.39
N GLU A 177 10.33 -0.27 11.24
CA GLU A 177 10.33 1.17 10.94
C GLU A 177 8.92 1.75 10.95
N ALA A 178 7.97 1.11 10.27
CA ALA A 178 6.57 1.54 10.27
C ALA A 178 5.99 1.56 11.68
N ALA A 179 6.23 0.49 12.46
CA ALA A 179 5.81 0.42 13.86
C ALA A 179 6.39 1.55 14.71
N ALA A 180 7.68 1.79 14.62
CA ALA A 180 8.37 2.82 15.38
C ALA A 180 7.81 4.22 15.08
N LYS A 181 7.56 4.53 13.81
CA LYS A 181 6.97 5.81 13.39
C LYS A 181 5.57 6.00 13.96
N VAL A 182 4.72 4.98 13.90
CA VAL A 182 3.33 5.03 14.41
C VAL A 182 3.33 5.17 15.94
N VAL A 183 4.20 4.45 16.64
CA VAL A 183 4.34 4.56 18.11
C VAL A 183 4.90 5.92 18.52
N ALA A 184 5.89 6.43 17.80
CA ALA A 184 6.43 7.79 18.04
C ALA A 184 5.35 8.88 17.84
N ALA A 185 4.35 8.64 17.02
CA ALA A 185 3.20 9.54 16.85
C ALA A 185 2.09 9.34 17.90
N GLY A 186 2.28 8.46 18.88
CA GLY A 186 1.37 8.27 20.02
C GLY A 186 0.39 7.11 19.90
N ALA A 187 0.46 6.30 18.86
CA ALA A 187 -0.41 5.13 18.73
C ALA A 187 0.13 3.93 19.52
N ARG A 188 -0.77 3.01 19.83
CA ARG A 188 -0.42 1.75 20.49
C ARG A 188 -0.10 0.68 19.46
N TYR A 189 1.08 0.05 19.57
CA TYR A 189 1.54 -0.96 18.61
C TYR A 189 0.64 -2.20 18.54
N GLU A 190 0.00 -2.59 19.65
CA GLU A 190 -0.86 -3.78 19.73
C GLU A 190 -2.13 -3.65 18.87
N ARG A 191 -2.49 -2.43 18.49
CA ARG A 191 -3.68 -2.14 17.67
C ARG A 191 -3.36 -1.88 16.22
N MET A 192 -2.09 -1.91 15.83
CA MET A 192 -1.70 -1.68 14.45
C MET A 192 -2.20 -2.78 13.53
N ARG A 193 -2.46 -2.38 12.29
CA ARG A 193 -2.73 -3.29 11.18
C ARG A 193 -1.76 -2.94 10.07
N TYR A 194 -1.28 -3.95 9.37
CA TYR A 194 -0.32 -3.78 8.30
C TYR A 194 -0.95 -4.10 6.95
N SER A 195 -0.64 -3.26 5.98
CA SER A 195 -0.86 -3.53 4.57
C SER A 195 0.50 -3.63 3.90
N TYR A 196 0.68 -4.63 3.06
CA TYR A 196 1.93 -4.84 2.34
C TYR A 196 1.72 -4.58 0.87
N GLN A 197 2.66 -3.84 0.28
CA GLN A 197 2.76 -3.70 -1.15
C GLN A 197 4.15 -4.14 -1.56
N GLU A 198 4.23 -5.11 -2.46
CA GLU A 198 5.47 -5.67 -2.96
C GLU A 198 5.64 -5.28 -4.42
N TYR A 199 6.87 -4.95 -4.78
CA TYR A 199 7.28 -4.74 -6.15
C TYR A 199 8.60 -5.46 -6.38
N PHE A 200 8.58 -6.40 -7.32
CA PHE A 200 9.74 -7.13 -7.77
C PHE A 200 9.83 -7.08 -9.30
N GLU A 201 11.00 -7.42 -9.84
CA GLU A 201 11.17 -7.60 -11.26
C GLU A 201 10.23 -8.69 -11.79
N ARG A 202 10.06 -8.72 -13.12
CA ARG A 202 9.21 -9.73 -13.77
C ARG A 202 9.61 -11.13 -13.34
N MET A 203 8.68 -11.90 -12.82
CA MET A 203 8.88 -13.28 -12.42
C MET A 203 9.21 -14.13 -13.65
N THR A 204 10.21 -15.00 -13.51
CA THR A 204 10.67 -15.91 -14.55
C THR A 204 10.50 -17.36 -14.09
N ARG A 205 11.01 -18.32 -14.86
CA ARG A 205 11.09 -19.73 -14.42
C ARG A 205 12.25 -20.00 -13.45
N ASN A 206 13.10 -19.00 -13.20
CA ASN A 206 14.19 -19.13 -12.23
C ASN A 206 13.61 -19.15 -10.81
N PRO A 207 13.85 -20.20 -10.02
CA PRO A 207 13.38 -20.31 -8.63
C PRO A 207 13.84 -19.16 -7.73
N GLU A 208 14.99 -18.55 -7.99
CA GLU A 208 15.51 -17.43 -7.20
C GLU A 208 14.69 -16.16 -7.40
N SER A 209 14.09 -15.94 -8.58
CA SER A 209 13.19 -14.81 -8.79
C SER A 209 11.95 -14.89 -7.88
N TRP A 210 11.40 -16.08 -7.67
CA TRP A 210 10.31 -16.36 -6.75
C TRP A 210 10.75 -16.38 -5.28
N GLY A 211 12.03 -16.65 -5.04
CA GLY A 211 12.62 -16.61 -3.71
C GLY A 211 12.65 -15.21 -3.08
N LYS A 212 12.72 -14.15 -3.91
CA LYS A 212 12.73 -12.76 -3.41
C LYS A 212 11.41 -12.37 -2.71
N PRO A 213 10.23 -12.45 -3.36
CA PRO A 213 8.96 -12.16 -2.68
C PRO A 213 8.69 -13.12 -1.51
N LEU A 214 9.02 -14.41 -1.65
CA LEU A 214 8.91 -15.34 -0.53
C LEU A 214 9.77 -14.92 0.66
N GLY A 215 11.02 -14.51 0.41
CA GLY A 215 11.92 -14.00 1.45
C GLY A 215 11.35 -12.77 2.15
N ALA A 216 10.80 -11.81 1.40
CA ALA A 216 10.16 -10.62 1.96
C ALA A 216 8.96 -10.98 2.84
N LEU A 217 8.07 -11.85 2.37
CA LEU A 217 6.92 -12.32 3.16
C LEU A 217 7.34 -13.01 4.47
N LEU A 218 8.38 -13.85 4.43
CA LEU A 218 8.90 -14.51 5.63
C LEU A 218 9.53 -13.51 6.61
N GLY A 219 10.24 -12.50 6.12
CA GLY A 219 10.80 -11.43 6.95
C GLY A 219 9.70 -10.62 7.65
N ALA A 220 8.67 -10.23 6.91
CA ALA A 220 7.51 -9.54 7.45
C ALA A 220 6.78 -10.39 8.49
N LEU A 221 6.49 -11.67 8.16
CA LEU A 221 5.83 -12.61 9.07
C LEU A 221 6.61 -12.79 10.37
N LYS A 222 7.93 -12.91 10.30
CA LYS A 222 8.78 -13.03 11.47
C LYS A 222 8.64 -11.83 12.42
N MET A 223 8.65 -10.62 11.87
CA MET A 223 8.51 -9.40 12.69
C MET A 223 7.09 -9.24 13.25
N LEU A 224 6.06 -9.54 12.45
CA LEU A 224 4.69 -9.52 12.95
C LEU A 224 4.48 -10.47 14.12
N SER A 225 5.03 -11.68 14.05
CA SER A 225 4.93 -12.64 15.15
C SER A 225 5.64 -12.18 16.43
N LEU A 226 6.61 -11.28 16.34
CA LEU A 226 7.29 -10.69 17.49
C LEU A 226 6.57 -9.46 18.06
N ILE A 227 5.86 -8.72 17.22
CA ILE A 227 5.14 -7.49 17.62
C ILE A 227 3.77 -7.83 18.25
N HIS A 228 3.12 -8.90 17.80
CA HIS A 228 1.77 -9.27 18.21
C HIS A 228 1.70 -10.51 19.14
N ILE A 229 2.79 -10.89 19.74
CA ILE A 229 2.82 -11.95 20.77
C ILE A 229 2.24 -11.44 22.10
#